data_1bc145a650ec8781bfb1093959d3a9dc
#
_entry.id   1bc145a650ec8781bfb1093959d3a9dc
#
_cell.length_a   1.000
_cell.length_b   1.000
_cell.length_c   1.000
_cell.angle_alpha   90.00
_cell.angle_beta   90.00
_cell.angle_gamma   90.00
#
_symmetry.space_group_name_H-M   'P 1'
#
loop_
_entity.id
_entity.type
_entity.pdbx_description
1 polymer ?
#
loop_
_entity_poly.entity_id
_entity_poly.type
_entity_poly.pdbx_seq_one_letter_code
_entity_poly.pdbx_strand_id
1 'polypeptide(L)'
;ITAGKTYYDVIEAFESLGWTTEYLNKIGIRILKLGATFPVDSAIIDKFSKGLDDIFVIEEKRSFIEMLVKEELYNSPTKPTIVGKYDEDNNHLIPGYGELTADSLTKILFKRYSTMMNIDSPNTKINILSEVDNRVYAQSLSGRSMYFCSGCPHNTSTVKLPEGDSAFGGIGCHLMAMFVDDGKAFGTTQMGGEGAQWAGMEPFVEKEHMFQNVGDGTFFHSGSLALRQAVAANSHLTYKILYNRAVAMTGAQDPDGGLDLPELTKYLKSEGVEKVIITTDDTSAYDSIEKSRWEKDIKIMHRDDIIDAQKQLKATKGVTVLIHDQSCAANLRRQRKRGLVHEPKERIFINEAVCEGCGDCGVKSNCLSVQPIKTEYGRKTQIDQPSCNKDYSCVEGNCPSFIKVIPSESGDKRALPEINIKASKIPEPKKSNAKIGNIFMLGIGGTGVVTVNQIISTAAFL
;
A
#
# COMPACT_ATOMS: atom_id res chain seq x y z
N ILE A 1 -12.26 26.62 -15.07
CA ILE A 1 -11.98 26.78 -13.63
C ILE A 1 -11.35 25.48 -13.11
N THR A 2 -10.31 25.59 -12.31
CA THR A 2 -9.61 24.43 -11.75
C THR A 2 -8.86 24.80 -10.46
N ALA A 3 -8.33 23.81 -9.72
CA ALA A 3 -7.57 24.03 -8.48
C ALA A 3 -6.43 23.04 -8.32
N GLY A 4 -5.51 23.32 -7.42
CA GLY A 4 -4.44 22.41 -6.99
C GLY A 4 -3.57 21.87 -8.13
N LYS A 5 -3.29 20.57 -8.09
CA LYS A 5 -2.52 19.84 -9.11
C LYS A 5 -3.18 19.94 -10.49
N THR A 6 -4.50 19.78 -10.55
CA THR A 6 -5.24 19.77 -11.83
C THR A 6 -5.05 21.05 -12.65
N TYR A 7 -4.75 22.18 -11.99
CA TYR A 7 -4.38 23.39 -12.71
C TYR A 7 -3.13 23.21 -13.58
N TYR A 8 -2.12 22.57 -13.04
CA TYR A 8 -0.86 22.33 -13.77
C TYR A 8 -1.06 21.29 -14.88
N ASP A 9 -1.88 20.27 -14.64
CA ASP A 9 -2.25 19.28 -15.67
C ASP A 9 -3.00 19.95 -16.84
N VAL A 10 -3.86 20.94 -16.56
CA VAL A 10 -4.54 21.73 -17.60
C VAL A 10 -3.56 22.60 -18.40
N ILE A 11 -2.62 23.25 -17.74
CA ILE A 11 -1.59 24.05 -18.41
C ILE A 11 -0.74 23.14 -19.31
N GLU A 12 -0.24 22.02 -18.80
CA GLU A 12 0.54 21.06 -19.56
C GLU A 12 -0.27 20.47 -20.75
N ALA A 13 -1.57 20.25 -20.57
CA ALA A 13 -2.45 19.78 -21.65
C ALA A 13 -2.55 20.83 -22.76
N PHE A 14 -2.69 22.12 -22.44
CA PHE A 14 -2.71 23.18 -23.45
C PHE A 14 -1.34 23.33 -24.16
N GLU A 15 -0.25 23.29 -23.40
CA GLU A 15 1.11 23.28 -23.99
C GLU A 15 1.31 22.10 -24.92
N SER A 16 0.78 20.94 -24.53
CA SER A 16 0.82 19.71 -25.34
C SER A 16 0.06 19.84 -26.65
N LEU A 17 -1.00 20.64 -26.68
CA LEU A 17 -1.74 20.99 -27.90
C LEU A 17 -1.03 22.08 -28.72
N GLY A 18 0.03 22.68 -28.21
CA GLY A 18 0.66 23.85 -28.81
C GLY A 18 -0.15 25.14 -28.63
N TRP A 19 -1.11 25.14 -27.70
CA TRP A 19 -1.98 26.30 -27.43
C TRP A 19 -1.30 27.19 -26.38
N THR A 20 -0.53 28.17 -26.89
CA THR A 20 0.16 29.14 -26.03
C THR A 20 -0.84 30.10 -25.38
N THR A 21 -0.40 30.81 -24.35
CA THR A 21 -1.23 31.81 -23.66
C THR A 21 -1.77 32.86 -24.62
N GLU A 22 -0.97 33.30 -25.60
CA GLU A 22 -1.40 34.24 -26.62
C GLU A 22 -2.49 33.64 -27.51
N TYR A 23 -2.34 32.36 -27.88
CA TYR A 23 -3.35 31.66 -28.66
C TYR A 23 -4.64 31.48 -27.87
N LEU A 24 -4.57 31.04 -26.61
CA LEU A 24 -5.74 30.90 -25.74
C LEU A 24 -6.51 32.22 -25.60
N ASN A 25 -5.80 33.32 -25.37
CA ASN A 25 -6.41 34.66 -25.31
C ASN A 25 -7.07 35.05 -26.64
N LYS A 26 -6.46 34.73 -27.76
CA LYS A 26 -7.00 35.02 -29.10
C LYS A 26 -8.31 34.28 -29.37
N ILE A 27 -8.43 33.05 -28.90
CA ILE A 27 -9.63 32.23 -29.05
C ILE A 27 -10.63 32.39 -27.90
N GLY A 28 -10.34 33.31 -26.95
CA GLY A 28 -11.27 33.68 -25.87
C GLY A 28 -11.24 32.75 -24.65
N ILE A 29 -10.27 31.84 -24.53
CA ILE A 29 -10.14 30.97 -23.36
C ILE A 29 -9.42 31.70 -22.23
N ARG A 30 -10.06 31.75 -21.06
CA ARG A 30 -9.50 32.25 -19.79
C ARG A 30 -9.40 31.11 -18.79
N ILE A 31 -8.37 31.12 -17.95
CA ILE A 31 -8.14 30.09 -16.93
C ILE A 31 -8.22 30.75 -15.57
N LEU A 32 -9.09 30.22 -14.70
CA LEU A 32 -9.15 30.60 -13.28
C LEU A 32 -8.60 29.46 -12.43
N LYS A 33 -7.50 29.74 -11.70
CA LYS A 33 -6.99 28.87 -10.64
C LYS A 33 -7.57 29.33 -9.32
N LEU A 34 -8.33 28.46 -8.65
CA LEU A 34 -8.79 28.70 -7.28
C LEU A 34 -7.68 28.35 -6.29
N GLY A 35 -7.33 29.30 -5.43
CA GLY A 35 -6.39 29.09 -4.33
C GLY A 35 -7.05 28.45 -3.10
N ALA A 36 -8.33 28.80 -2.85
CA ALA A 36 -9.18 28.15 -1.86
C ALA A 36 -10.43 27.63 -2.55
N THR A 37 -10.76 26.37 -2.27
CA THR A 37 -11.91 25.68 -2.90
C THR A 37 -13.17 25.73 -2.01
N PHE A 38 -12.99 26.03 -0.73
CA PHE A 38 -14.10 26.19 0.20
C PHE A 38 -13.73 27.12 1.38
N PRO A 39 -14.60 28.10 1.74
CA PRO A 39 -15.69 28.55 0.87
C PRO A 39 -15.16 29.14 -0.43
N VAL A 40 -15.92 29.02 -1.52
CA VAL A 40 -15.60 29.66 -2.79
C VAL A 40 -15.84 31.17 -2.67
N ASP A 41 -14.97 31.97 -3.25
CA ASP A 41 -15.13 33.41 -3.29
C ASP A 41 -16.11 33.80 -4.42
N SER A 42 -17.34 34.16 -4.03
CA SER A 42 -18.42 34.55 -4.93
C SER A 42 -18.01 35.71 -5.84
N ALA A 43 -17.28 36.69 -5.33
CA ALA A 43 -16.84 37.86 -6.10
C ALA A 43 -15.85 37.47 -7.23
N ILE A 44 -14.99 36.50 -6.99
CA ILE A 44 -14.07 35.98 -8.00
C ILE A 44 -14.83 35.25 -9.09
N ILE A 45 -15.78 34.38 -8.71
CA ILE A 45 -16.63 33.65 -9.67
C ILE A 45 -17.47 34.60 -10.52
N ASP A 46 -18.16 35.55 -9.90
CA ASP A 46 -18.98 36.56 -10.61
C ASP A 46 -18.12 37.38 -11.58
N LYS A 47 -16.96 37.86 -11.13
CA LYS A 47 -16.01 38.59 -11.98
C LYS A 47 -15.52 37.76 -13.15
N PHE A 48 -15.19 36.47 -12.90
CA PHE A 48 -14.68 35.60 -13.93
C PHE A 48 -15.72 35.21 -14.97
N SER A 49 -16.98 35.04 -14.57
CA SER A 49 -18.08 34.63 -15.45
C SER A 49 -18.47 35.69 -16.48
N LYS A 50 -18.17 36.97 -16.22
CA LYS A 50 -18.59 38.06 -17.10
C LYS A 50 -18.05 37.92 -18.52
N GLY A 51 -18.97 37.89 -19.50
CA GLY A 51 -18.67 37.78 -20.92
C GLY A 51 -18.14 36.41 -21.33
N LEU A 52 -18.43 35.37 -20.56
CA LEU A 52 -18.21 33.97 -20.95
C LEU A 52 -19.54 33.34 -21.40
N ASP A 53 -19.49 32.61 -22.48
CA ASP A 53 -20.58 31.76 -22.97
C ASP A 53 -20.56 30.39 -22.29
N ASP A 54 -19.35 29.87 -21.95
CA ASP A 54 -19.10 28.54 -21.42
C ASP A 54 -18.09 28.59 -20.25
N ILE A 55 -18.36 27.84 -19.20
CA ILE A 55 -17.44 27.60 -18.07
C ILE A 55 -17.21 26.13 -17.94
N PHE A 56 -15.97 25.68 -18.19
CA PHE A 56 -15.57 24.31 -17.97
C PHE A 56 -14.85 24.18 -16.63
N VAL A 57 -15.47 23.43 -15.70
CA VAL A 57 -14.85 23.12 -14.40
C VAL A 57 -14.13 21.80 -14.49
N ILE A 58 -12.83 21.83 -14.28
CA ILE A 58 -11.94 20.67 -14.37
C ILE A 58 -11.43 20.34 -12.97
N GLU A 59 -11.93 19.23 -12.42
CA GLU A 59 -11.60 18.76 -11.09
C GLU A 59 -11.57 17.23 -11.02
N GLU A 60 -10.82 16.68 -10.09
CA GLU A 60 -10.78 15.24 -9.86
C GLU A 60 -11.97 14.72 -9.07
N LYS A 61 -12.25 13.41 -9.17
CA LYS A 61 -13.29 12.71 -8.42
C LYS A 61 -14.69 13.31 -8.63
N ARG A 62 -15.39 13.66 -7.57
CA ARG A 62 -16.78 14.15 -7.60
C ARG A 62 -16.85 15.63 -7.99
N SER A 63 -18.01 16.04 -8.52
CA SER A 63 -18.32 17.44 -8.71
C SER A 63 -18.40 18.15 -7.36
N PHE A 64 -17.42 18.96 -7.04
CA PHE A 64 -17.37 19.77 -5.83
C PHE A 64 -17.32 21.26 -6.20
N ILE A 65 -16.28 21.66 -6.95
CA ILE A 65 -16.15 23.04 -7.43
C ILE A 65 -17.26 23.37 -8.43
N GLU A 66 -17.60 22.43 -9.31
CA GLU A 66 -18.67 22.58 -10.28
C GLU A 66 -20.01 22.90 -9.61
N MET A 67 -20.36 22.21 -8.51
CA MET A 67 -21.58 22.49 -7.77
C MET A 67 -21.58 23.88 -7.15
N LEU A 68 -20.45 24.28 -6.55
CA LEU A 68 -20.31 25.61 -5.95
C LEU A 68 -20.39 26.72 -6.99
N VAL A 69 -19.77 26.56 -8.15
CA VAL A 69 -19.84 27.52 -9.25
C VAL A 69 -21.26 27.62 -9.79
N LYS A 70 -22.00 26.50 -9.91
CA LYS A 70 -23.41 26.49 -10.30
C LYS A 70 -24.31 27.22 -9.27
N GLU A 71 -24.06 27.00 -7.98
CA GLU A 71 -24.78 27.66 -6.89
C GLU A 71 -24.54 29.16 -6.92
N GLU A 72 -23.32 29.63 -7.03
CA GLU A 72 -22.96 31.04 -7.08
C GLU A 72 -23.58 31.78 -8.28
N LEU A 73 -23.63 31.14 -9.43
CA LEU A 73 -24.13 31.71 -10.66
C LEU A 73 -25.63 31.46 -10.88
N TYR A 74 -26.33 30.77 -9.98
CA TYR A 74 -27.75 30.43 -10.14
C TYR A 74 -28.66 31.67 -10.37
N ASN A 75 -28.44 32.73 -9.62
CA ASN A 75 -29.18 33.98 -9.72
C ASN A 75 -28.42 35.07 -10.51
N SER A 76 -27.30 34.74 -11.13
CA SER A 76 -26.55 35.71 -11.92
C SER A 76 -27.31 36.14 -13.16
N PRO A 77 -27.27 37.43 -13.55
CA PRO A 77 -27.84 37.88 -14.80
C PRO A 77 -27.12 37.29 -16.03
N THR A 78 -25.87 36.95 -15.90
CA THR A 78 -25.09 36.21 -16.91
C THR A 78 -25.18 34.73 -16.61
N LYS A 79 -25.70 33.94 -17.53
CA LYS A 79 -25.88 32.48 -17.36
C LYS A 79 -25.01 31.71 -18.38
N PRO A 80 -23.72 31.63 -18.19
CA PRO A 80 -22.90 30.79 -19.05
C PRO A 80 -23.27 29.32 -18.88
N THR A 81 -23.09 28.52 -19.90
CA THR A 81 -23.19 27.06 -19.80
C THR A 81 -22.11 26.59 -18.87
N ILE A 82 -22.45 25.82 -17.83
CA ILE A 82 -21.46 25.29 -16.87
C ILE A 82 -21.38 23.78 -17.02
N VAL A 83 -20.24 23.30 -17.44
CA VAL A 83 -19.94 21.87 -17.61
C VAL A 83 -18.77 21.44 -16.74
N GLY A 84 -18.70 20.17 -16.47
CA GLY A 84 -17.63 19.58 -15.66
C GLY A 84 -17.58 18.08 -15.85
N LYS A 85 -18.21 17.31 -14.97
CA LYS A 85 -18.27 15.83 -15.12
C LYS A 85 -19.14 15.42 -16.30
N TYR A 86 -20.10 16.23 -16.66
CA TYR A 86 -21.02 16.03 -17.76
C TYR A 86 -21.02 17.27 -18.66
N ASP A 87 -21.26 17.05 -19.94
CA ASP A 87 -21.52 18.11 -20.88
C ASP A 87 -22.99 18.59 -20.83
N GLU A 88 -23.36 19.52 -21.71
CA GLU A 88 -24.70 20.09 -21.81
C GLU A 88 -25.77 19.07 -22.21
N ASP A 89 -25.40 18.00 -22.88
CA ASP A 89 -26.26 16.88 -23.30
C ASP A 89 -26.28 15.73 -22.30
N ASN A 90 -25.69 15.92 -21.12
CA ASN A 90 -25.56 14.94 -20.05
C ASN A 90 -24.70 13.72 -20.41
N ASN A 91 -23.76 13.85 -21.36
CA ASN A 91 -22.75 12.84 -21.61
C ASN A 91 -21.55 13.00 -20.67
N HIS A 92 -20.93 11.91 -20.30
CA HIS A 92 -19.71 11.95 -19.49
C HIS A 92 -18.58 12.70 -20.20
N LEU A 93 -18.04 13.72 -19.55
CA LEU A 93 -16.96 14.57 -20.05
C LEU A 93 -15.64 14.33 -19.28
N ILE A 94 -15.66 14.46 -17.95
CA ILE A 94 -14.51 14.18 -17.10
C ILE A 94 -14.82 12.97 -16.20
N PRO A 95 -13.97 11.92 -16.17
CA PRO A 95 -14.21 10.77 -15.31
C PRO A 95 -14.21 11.16 -13.82
N GLY A 96 -15.14 10.55 -13.06
CA GLY A 96 -15.21 10.68 -11.60
C GLY A 96 -14.33 9.72 -10.84
N TYR A 97 -13.48 8.93 -11.52
CA TYR A 97 -12.60 7.92 -10.98
C TYR A 97 -11.19 8.06 -11.55
N GLY A 98 -10.24 7.39 -10.92
CA GLY A 98 -8.84 7.44 -11.34
C GLY A 98 -8.19 8.79 -11.02
N GLU A 99 -7.06 9.03 -11.63
CA GLU A 99 -6.31 10.30 -11.62
C GLU A 99 -6.51 11.02 -12.95
N LEU A 100 -6.69 12.34 -12.91
CA LEU A 100 -6.59 13.16 -14.11
C LEU A 100 -5.13 13.42 -14.43
N THR A 101 -4.75 13.18 -15.67
CA THR A 101 -3.41 13.44 -16.19
C THR A 101 -3.47 14.46 -17.31
N ALA A 102 -2.36 15.17 -17.57
CA ALA A 102 -2.26 16.09 -18.69
C ALA A 102 -2.64 15.42 -20.01
N ASP A 103 -2.23 14.16 -20.22
CA ASP A 103 -2.53 13.41 -21.45
C ASP A 103 -4.03 13.15 -21.62
N SER A 104 -4.74 12.76 -20.52
CA SER A 104 -6.18 12.58 -20.57
C SER A 104 -6.92 13.89 -20.83
N LEU A 105 -6.47 14.96 -20.17
CA LEU A 105 -7.05 16.30 -20.37
C LEU A 105 -6.76 16.85 -21.76
N THR A 106 -5.61 16.58 -22.36
CA THR A 106 -5.29 16.95 -23.75
C THR A 106 -6.36 16.45 -24.72
N LYS A 107 -6.78 15.20 -24.59
CA LYS A 107 -7.84 14.61 -25.44
C LYS A 107 -9.20 15.28 -25.21
N ILE A 108 -9.56 15.48 -23.95
CA ILE A 108 -10.85 16.08 -23.56
C ILE A 108 -10.95 17.53 -24.04
N LEU A 109 -9.91 18.33 -23.75
CA LEU A 109 -9.84 19.75 -24.14
C LEU A 109 -9.85 19.90 -25.67
N PHE A 110 -9.06 19.10 -26.36
CA PHE A 110 -9.07 19.13 -27.83
C PHE A 110 -10.44 18.78 -28.38
N LYS A 111 -11.05 17.67 -27.95
CA LYS A 111 -12.36 17.24 -28.44
C LYS A 111 -13.41 18.32 -28.24
N ARG A 112 -13.44 18.97 -27.03
CA ARG A 112 -14.41 20.00 -26.72
C ARG A 112 -14.20 21.28 -27.54
N TYR A 113 -13.01 21.83 -27.51
CA TYR A 113 -12.78 23.14 -28.10
C TYR A 113 -12.52 23.12 -29.60
N SER A 114 -11.98 22.05 -30.18
CA SER A 114 -11.86 21.91 -31.63
C SER A 114 -13.22 21.93 -32.34
N THR A 115 -14.21 21.27 -31.76
CA THR A 115 -15.57 21.25 -32.32
C THR A 115 -16.27 22.62 -32.18
N MET A 116 -16.19 23.21 -30.97
CA MET A 116 -16.85 24.49 -30.68
C MET A 116 -16.25 25.69 -31.46
N MET A 117 -14.95 25.67 -31.68
CA MET A 117 -14.21 26.80 -32.25
C MET A 117 -13.73 26.57 -33.69
N ASN A 118 -14.14 25.46 -34.30
CA ASN A 118 -13.73 25.12 -35.68
C ASN A 118 -12.22 25.17 -35.86
N ILE A 119 -11.48 24.61 -34.85
CA ILE A 119 -10.02 24.64 -34.83
C ILE A 119 -9.50 23.48 -35.66
N ASP A 120 -8.91 23.78 -36.81
CA ASP A 120 -8.15 22.80 -37.59
C ASP A 120 -6.85 22.46 -36.83
N SER A 121 -6.80 21.27 -36.28
CA SER A 121 -5.58 20.78 -35.63
C SER A 121 -4.97 19.63 -36.39
N PRO A 122 -3.75 19.77 -36.85
CA PRO A 122 -2.92 18.63 -37.21
C PRO A 122 -2.35 18.03 -35.93
N ASN A 123 -3.11 17.18 -35.23
CA ASN A 123 -2.60 16.79 -33.94
C ASN A 123 -1.90 15.44 -33.95
N THR A 124 -0.66 15.47 -34.38
CA THR A 124 0.32 14.38 -34.24
C THR A 124 0.33 13.82 -32.82
N LYS A 125 0.20 14.68 -31.79
CA LYS A 125 0.23 14.24 -30.39
C LYS A 125 -1.03 13.47 -29.96
N ILE A 126 -2.21 13.88 -30.39
CA ILE A 126 -3.45 13.15 -30.11
C ILE A 126 -3.41 11.75 -30.76
N ASN A 127 -2.89 11.66 -31.98
CA ASN A 127 -2.71 10.40 -32.66
C ASN A 127 -1.72 9.50 -31.89
N ILE A 128 -0.58 10.05 -31.44
CA ILE A 128 0.40 9.33 -30.62
C ILE A 128 -0.22 8.85 -29.31
N LEU A 129 -0.94 9.71 -28.59
CA LEU A 129 -1.61 9.34 -27.34
C LEU A 129 -2.65 8.23 -27.54
N SER A 130 -3.38 8.28 -28.63
CA SER A 130 -4.36 7.24 -28.99
C SER A 130 -3.68 5.91 -29.36
N GLU A 131 -2.54 5.96 -30.05
CA GLU A 131 -1.74 4.77 -30.35
C GLU A 131 -1.12 4.16 -29.08
N VAL A 132 -0.65 4.99 -28.13
CA VAL A 132 -0.10 4.52 -26.86
C VAL A 132 -1.19 3.81 -26.04
N ASP A 133 -2.39 4.39 -25.92
CA ASP A 133 -3.51 3.74 -25.25
C ASP A 133 -3.83 2.38 -25.85
N ASN A 134 -3.91 2.30 -27.17
CA ASN A 134 -4.18 1.04 -27.85
C ASN A 134 -3.08 -0.01 -27.62
N ARG A 135 -1.81 0.39 -27.52
CA ARG A 135 -0.70 -0.52 -27.20
C ARG A 135 -0.75 -1.01 -25.75
N VAL A 136 -1.09 -0.13 -24.80
CA VAL A 136 -1.22 -0.51 -23.37
C VAL A 136 -2.37 -1.49 -23.16
N TYR A 137 -3.50 -1.31 -23.83
CA TYR A 137 -4.61 -2.26 -23.79
C TYR A 137 -4.33 -3.58 -24.50
N ALA A 138 -3.50 -3.57 -25.56
CA ALA A 138 -3.15 -4.77 -26.32
C ALA A 138 -2.07 -5.65 -25.62
N GLN A 139 -1.26 -5.07 -24.76
CA GLN A 139 -0.31 -5.80 -23.92
C GLN A 139 -0.95 -6.08 -22.57
N SER A 140 -1.53 -7.27 -22.41
CA SER A 140 -1.82 -7.79 -21.08
C SER A 140 -0.49 -8.02 -20.36
N LEU A 141 0.01 -6.97 -19.72
CA LEU A 141 1.11 -7.10 -18.78
C LEU A 141 0.64 -8.07 -17.70
N SER A 142 1.34 -9.20 -17.54
CA SER A 142 1.06 -10.10 -16.43
C SER A 142 1.19 -9.29 -15.14
N GLY A 143 0.05 -9.02 -14.50
CA GLY A 143 0.00 -8.27 -13.26
C GLY A 143 0.82 -9.01 -12.20
N ARG A 144 1.66 -8.30 -11.46
CA ARG A 144 2.28 -8.83 -10.25
C ARG A 144 1.31 -8.59 -9.10
N SER A 145 0.84 -9.66 -8.47
CA SER A 145 0.08 -9.55 -7.24
C SER A 145 0.98 -9.08 -6.10
N MET A 146 0.42 -8.30 -5.19
CA MET A 146 1.08 -7.97 -3.92
C MET A 146 1.28 -9.24 -3.11
N TYR A 147 2.41 -9.34 -2.42
CA TYR A 147 2.75 -10.51 -1.62
C TYR A 147 3.59 -10.16 -0.40
N PHE A 148 3.63 -11.06 0.60
CA PHE A 148 4.44 -10.89 1.79
C PHE A 148 5.93 -10.94 1.50
N CYS A 149 6.73 -10.21 2.27
CA CYS A 149 8.18 -10.37 2.26
C CYS A 149 8.59 -11.79 2.65
N SER A 150 9.76 -12.23 2.20
CA SER A 150 10.32 -13.53 2.62
C SER A 150 10.46 -13.60 4.14
N GLY A 151 9.91 -14.64 4.77
CA GLY A 151 9.93 -14.81 6.23
C GLY A 151 9.13 -13.75 6.99
N CYS A 152 8.13 -13.17 6.37
CA CYS A 152 7.28 -12.18 7.03
C CYS A 152 6.48 -12.80 8.17
N PRO A 153 6.44 -12.20 9.39
CA PRO A 153 5.65 -12.70 10.51
C PRO A 153 4.16 -12.81 10.20
N HIS A 154 3.67 -12.00 9.27
CA HIS A 154 2.27 -12.05 8.87
C HIS A 154 1.86 -13.34 8.14
N ASN A 155 2.81 -14.09 7.58
CA ASN A 155 2.52 -15.42 7.07
C ASN A 155 2.00 -16.37 8.16
N THR A 156 2.48 -16.23 9.39
CA THR A 156 1.96 -16.98 10.53
C THR A 156 0.74 -16.32 11.13
N SER A 157 0.83 -15.03 11.44
CA SER A 157 -0.19 -14.34 12.22
C SER A 157 -1.50 -14.09 11.49
N THR A 158 -1.51 -13.96 10.16
CA THR A 158 -2.71 -13.60 9.41
C THR A 158 -3.25 -14.72 8.54
N VAL A 159 -2.39 -15.56 7.97
CA VAL A 159 -2.79 -16.65 7.06
C VAL A 159 -3.26 -17.88 7.83
N LYS A 160 -2.59 -18.21 8.96
CA LYS A 160 -2.98 -19.36 9.79
C LYS A 160 -4.21 -19.02 10.64
N LEU A 161 -5.37 -19.53 10.26
CA LEU A 161 -6.63 -19.42 10.98
C LEU A 161 -7.19 -20.81 11.28
N PRO A 162 -7.97 -21.01 12.37
CA PRO A 162 -8.70 -22.25 12.58
C PRO A 162 -9.63 -22.55 11.41
N GLU A 163 -9.89 -23.82 11.18
CA GLU A 163 -10.78 -24.27 10.09
C GLU A 163 -12.19 -23.66 10.22
N GLY A 164 -12.75 -23.18 9.12
CA GLY A 164 -14.06 -22.53 9.09
C GLY A 164 -14.09 -21.09 9.60
N ASP A 165 -12.96 -20.58 10.12
CA ASP A 165 -12.87 -19.20 10.59
C ASP A 165 -12.40 -18.23 9.50
N SER A 166 -12.71 -16.96 9.74
CA SER A 166 -12.35 -15.87 8.84
C SER A 166 -11.85 -14.67 9.63
N ALA A 167 -11.13 -13.77 8.95
CA ALA A 167 -10.64 -12.54 9.53
C ALA A 167 -10.93 -11.33 8.66
N PHE A 168 -11.26 -10.21 9.27
CA PHE A 168 -11.18 -8.93 8.58
C PHE A 168 -9.72 -8.47 8.45
N GLY A 169 -9.41 -7.92 7.28
CA GLY A 169 -8.17 -7.21 7.05
C GLY A 169 -8.14 -5.85 7.76
N GLY A 170 -6.95 -5.36 8.03
CA GLY A 170 -6.70 -3.98 8.40
C GLY A 170 -5.76 -3.33 7.37
N ILE A 171 -5.48 -2.04 7.53
CA ILE A 171 -4.58 -1.32 6.63
C ILE A 171 -3.14 -1.50 7.08
N GLY A 172 -2.33 -2.11 6.23
CA GLY A 172 -0.91 -2.42 6.47
C GLY A 172 -0.45 -3.63 5.67
N CYS A 173 0.77 -4.13 5.92
CA CYS A 173 1.30 -5.31 5.21
C CYS A 173 0.40 -6.55 5.38
N HIS A 174 -0.33 -6.66 6.48
CA HIS A 174 -1.25 -7.74 6.75
C HIS A 174 -2.49 -7.76 5.82
N LEU A 175 -2.77 -6.67 5.12
CA LEU A 175 -3.77 -6.63 4.04
C LEU A 175 -3.51 -7.70 2.97
N MET A 176 -2.25 -8.06 2.76
CA MET A 176 -1.86 -9.05 1.76
C MET A 176 -2.46 -10.45 2.02
N ALA A 177 -2.92 -10.73 3.25
CA ALA A 177 -3.66 -11.96 3.54
C ALA A 177 -4.93 -12.12 2.69
N MET A 178 -5.52 -11.02 2.22
CA MET A 178 -6.68 -11.04 1.32
C MET A 178 -6.36 -11.54 -0.10
N PHE A 179 -5.08 -11.53 -0.48
CA PHE A 179 -4.61 -12.00 -1.79
C PHE A 179 -4.02 -13.42 -1.73
N VAL A 180 -4.01 -14.04 -0.56
CA VAL A 180 -3.69 -15.46 -0.42
C VAL A 180 -4.93 -16.27 -0.77
N ASP A 181 -4.75 -17.28 -1.60
CA ASP A 181 -5.79 -17.99 -2.34
C ASP A 181 -6.61 -18.99 -1.49
N ASP A 182 -7.01 -18.59 -0.28
CA ASP A 182 -7.86 -19.43 0.60
C ASP A 182 -9.15 -18.74 1.11
N GLY A 183 -9.35 -17.47 0.74
CA GLY A 183 -10.58 -16.72 1.02
C GLY A 183 -10.87 -16.44 2.51
N LYS A 184 -9.94 -16.74 3.42
CA LYS A 184 -10.16 -16.60 4.86
C LYS A 184 -10.06 -15.16 5.36
N ALA A 185 -9.32 -14.32 4.66
CA ALA A 185 -9.21 -12.89 4.97
C ALA A 185 -9.97 -12.05 3.95
N PHE A 186 -10.85 -11.16 4.42
CA PHE A 186 -11.66 -10.32 3.54
C PHE A 186 -12.07 -9.01 4.23
N GLY A 187 -12.52 -8.05 3.45
CA GLY A 187 -13.03 -6.78 3.96
C GLY A 187 -11.98 -5.94 4.69
N THR A 188 -12.00 -4.66 4.45
CA THR A 188 -11.16 -3.69 5.16
C THR A 188 -11.97 -2.46 5.49
N THR A 189 -11.52 -1.73 6.50
CA THR A 189 -12.01 -0.40 6.83
C THR A 189 -10.83 0.57 6.92
N GLN A 190 -11.11 1.85 7.15
CA GLN A 190 -10.08 2.85 7.38
C GLN A 190 -9.25 2.53 8.65
N MET A 191 -8.03 3.03 8.70
CA MET A 191 -7.19 2.94 9.89
C MET A 191 -7.91 3.55 11.10
N GLY A 192 -7.99 2.78 12.19
CA GLY A 192 -8.69 3.16 13.40
C GLY A 192 -10.15 2.71 13.49
N GLY A 193 -10.71 2.16 12.41
CA GLY A 193 -12.05 1.58 12.39
C GLY A 193 -12.07 0.06 12.42
N GLU A 194 -10.90 -0.58 12.53
CA GLU A 194 -10.77 -2.03 12.52
C GLU A 194 -11.57 -2.68 13.65
N GLY A 195 -12.50 -3.55 13.30
CA GLY A 195 -13.41 -4.24 14.23
C GLY A 195 -14.76 -3.56 14.40
N ALA A 196 -14.89 -2.25 14.14
CA ALA A 196 -16.16 -1.56 14.26
C ALA A 196 -17.23 -2.09 13.29
N GLN A 197 -16.81 -2.52 12.09
CA GLN A 197 -17.71 -3.15 11.13
C GLN A 197 -18.32 -4.45 11.67
N TRP A 198 -17.56 -5.26 12.43
CA TRP A 198 -18.09 -6.45 13.03
C TRP A 198 -19.12 -6.13 14.11
N ALA A 199 -18.81 -5.21 15.00
CA ALA A 199 -19.74 -4.78 16.04
C ALA A 199 -21.09 -4.30 15.47
N GLY A 200 -21.08 -3.69 14.27
CA GLY A 200 -22.29 -3.33 13.56
C GLY A 200 -22.99 -4.47 12.82
N MET A 201 -22.25 -5.49 12.38
CA MET A 201 -22.78 -6.62 11.60
C MET A 201 -23.27 -7.77 12.46
N GLU A 202 -22.59 -8.04 13.58
CA GLU A 202 -22.80 -9.19 14.45
C GLU A 202 -24.28 -9.47 14.80
N PRO A 203 -25.12 -8.45 15.14
CA PRO A 203 -26.52 -8.68 15.43
C PRO A 203 -27.37 -9.18 14.25
N PHE A 204 -26.86 -9.10 13.02
CA PHE A 204 -27.59 -9.36 11.79
C PHE A 204 -27.09 -10.56 10.99
N VAL A 205 -26.08 -11.28 11.49
CA VAL A 205 -25.47 -12.43 10.83
C VAL A 205 -25.50 -13.67 11.71
N GLU A 206 -25.50 -14.84 11.08
CA GLU A 206 -25.48 -16.14 11.81
C GLU A 206 -24.10 -16.49 12.39
N LYS A 207 -23.04 -15.83 11.89
CA LYS A 207 -21.69 -16.06 12.34
C LYS A 207 -21.49 -15.48 13.74
N GLU A 208 -21.09 -16.31 14.69
CA GLU A 208 -21.00 -15.90 16.10
C GLU A 208 -19.70 -15.19 16.48
N HIS A 209 -18.65 -15.28 15.65
CA HIS A 209 -17.33 -14.75 15.99
C HIS A 209 -16.54 -14.34 14.74
N MET A 210 -15.71 -13.32 14.89
CA MET A 210 -14.79 -12.84 13.84
C MET A 210 -13.40 -12.56 14.41
N PHE A 211 -12.36 -12.76 13.60
CA PHE A 211 -11.03 -12.23 13.87
C PHE A 211 -10.84 -10.90 13.16
N GLN A 212 -10.14 -9.97 13.79
CA GLN A 212 -9.76 -8.68 13.21
C GLN A 212 -8.25 -8.49 13.25
N ASN A 213 -7.60 -8.42 12.10
CA ASN A 213 -6.19 -8.07 12.02
C ASN A 213 -6.00 -6.55 12.16
N VAL A 214 -5.07 -6.14 12.99
CA VAL A 214 -4.67 -4.73 13.17
C VAL A 214 -3.16 -4.65 13.40
N GLY A 215 -2.47 -3.77 12.69
CA GLY A 215 -1.04 -3.50 12.94
C GLY A 215 -0.83 -2.69 14.21
N ASP A 216 0.31 -2.86 14.86
CA ASP A 216 0.69 -2.10 16.05
C ASP A 216 0.68 -0.58 15.81
N GLY A 217 1.21 -0.12 14.69
CA GLY A 217 1.18 1.30 14.32
C GLY A 217 -0.24 1.86 14.25
N THR A 218 -1.18 1.15 13.62
CA THR A 218 -2.59 1.54 13.57
C THR A 218 -3.23 1.46 14.95
N PHE A 219 -2.94 0.40 15.71
CA PHE A 219 -3.51 0.22 17.05
C PHE A 219 -3.17 1.37 17.97
N PHE A 220 -1.90 1.77 18.04
CA PHE A 220 -1.46 2.88 18.88
C PHE A 220 -1.93 4.24 18.35
N HIS A 221 -1.97 4.43 17.04
CA HIS A 221 -2.44 5.67 16.45
C HIS A 221 -3.94 5.92 16.69
N SER A 222 -4.80 4.92 16.44
CA SER A 222 -6.26 5.12 16.47
C SER A 222 -7.09 3.84 16.66
N GLY A 223 -6.54 2.65 16.43
CA GLY A 223 -7.28 1.38 16.48
C GLY A 223 -7.78 1.01 17.89
N SER A 224 -7.16 1.55 18.93
CA SER A 224 -7.61 1.37 20.31
C SER A 224 -9.02 1.91 20.59
N LEU A 225 -9.46 2.93 19.85
CA LEU A 225 -10.83 3.46 19.96
C LEU A 225 -11.86 2.49 19.41
N ALA A 226 -11.55 1.79 18.33
CA ALA A 226 -12.43 0.74 17.77
C ALA A 226 -12.53 -0.48 18.71
N LEU A 227 -11.43 -0.84 19.37
CA LEU A 227 -11.44 -1.88 20.41
C LEU A 227 -12.37 -1.49 21.58
N ARG A 228 -12.25 -0.27 22.09
CA ARG A 228 -13.12 0.27 23.14
C ARG A 228 -14.59 0.24 22.72
N GLN A 229 -14.89 0.61 21.48
CA GLN A 229 -16.25 0.55 20.92
C GLN A 229 -16.76 -0.90 20.85
N ALA A 230 -15.93 -1.88 20.42
CA ALA A 230 -16.31 -3.28 20.38
C ALA A 230 -16.60 -3.85 21.79
N VAL A 231 -15.82 -3.46 22.80
CA VAL A 231 -16.08 -3.81 24.20
C VAL A 231 -17.40 -3.20 24.68
N ALA A 232 -17.64 -1.92 24.40
CA ALA A 232 -18.88 -1.25 24.77
C ALA A 232 -20.12 -1.86 24.08
N ALA A 233 -19.97 -2.40 22.87
CA ALA A 233 -20.99 -3.12 22.13
C ALA A 233 -21.16 -4.56 22.60
N ASN A 234 -20.36 -5.04 23.54
CA ASN A 234 -20.31 -6.45 23.98
C ASN A 234 -20.13 -7.44 22.83
N SER A 235 -19.33 -7.07 21.83
CA SER A 235 -19.09 -7.88 20.63
C SER A 235 -18.26 -9.12 20.91
N HIS A 236 -18.55 -10.22 20.24
CA HIS A 236 -17.74 -11.43 20.26
C HIS A 236 -16.69 -11.39 19.14
N LEU A 237 -15.52 -10.82 19.46
CA LEU A 237 -14.49 -10.48 18.49
C LEU A 237 -13.09 -10.75 19.06
N THR A 238 -12.21 -11.35 18.27
CA THR A 238 -10.79 -11.47 18.62
C THR A 238 -9.97 -10.50 17.78
N TYR A 239 -9.41 -9.46 18.41
CA TYR A 239 -8.38 -8.63 17.78
C TYR A 239 -7.06 -9.38 17.71
N LYS A 240 -6.42 -9.34 16.56
CA LYS A 240 -5.05 -9.83 16.35
C LYS A 240 -4.14 -8.63 16.16
N ILE A 241 -3.50 -8.20 17.25
CA ILE A 241 -2.52 -7.11 17.23
C ILE A 241 -1.20 -7.67 16.71
N LEU A 242 -0.79 -7.20 15.53
CA LEU A 242 0.42 -7.63 14.84
C LEU A 242 1.58 -6.74 15.30
N TYR A 243 2.15 -7.13 16.44
CA TYR A 243 3.16 -6.36 17.15
C TYR A 243 4.55 -6.65 16.59
N ASN A 244 4.93 -5.89 15.56
CA ASN A 244 6.21 -6.03 14.87
C ASN A 244 7.18 -4.86 15.11
N ARG A 245 6.82 -3.92 15.98
CA ARG A 245 7.57 -2.73 16.37
C ARG A 245 7.98 -1.86 15.18
N ALA A 246 7.12 -1.81 14.14
CA ALA A 246 7.47 -1.09 12.94
C ALA A 246 6.24 -0.69 12.11
N VAL A 247 6.16 0.56 11.71
CA VAL A 247 5.29 1.00 10.61
C VAL A 247 5.94 0.52 9.30
N ALA A 248 5.71 -0.76 8.95
CA ALA A 248 6.54 -1.49 8.00
C ALA A 248 6.44 -0.97 6.57
N MET A 249 5.26 -0.55 6.10
CA MET A 249 5.03 -0.12 4.70
C MET A 249 5.77 1.16 4.34
N THR A 250 6.02 2.03 5.29
CA THR A 250 6.63 3.35 5.06
C THR A 250 8.12 3.42 5.38
N GLY A 251 8.74 2.28 5.72
CA GLY A 251 10.18 2.21 5.97
C GLY A 251 10.56 1.72 7.37
N ALA A 252 9.60 1.18 8.12
CA ALA A 252 9.78 0.64 9.46
C ALA A 252 10.23 1.70 10.49
N GLN A 253 9.52 2.81 10.50
CA GLN A 253 9.56 3.76 11.59
C GLN A 253 8.99 3.13 12.87
N ASP A 254 9.45 3.58 14.02
CA ASP A 254 8.86 3.18 15.29
C ASP A 254 7.40 3.67 15.37
N PRO A 255 6.47 2.85 15.87
CA PRO A 255 5.10 3.30 16.09
C PRO A 255 5.02 4.42 17.12
N ASP A 256 4.36 5.53 16.79
CA ASP A 256 4.11 6.60 17.74
C ASP A 256 3.17 6.12 18.87
N GLY A 257 3.47 6.48 20.12
CA GLY A 257 2.69 6.09 21.27
C GLY A 257 2.79 4.61 21.64
N GLY A 258 3.79 3.89 21.11
CA GLY A 258 3.99 2.47 21.37
C GLY A 258 4.19 2.15 22.84
N LEU A 259 3.47 1.14 23.32
CA LEU A 259 3.62 0.56 24.66
C LEU A 259 4.48 -0.70 24.55
N ASP A 260 5.25 -1.00 25.59
CA ASP A 260 5.86 -2.33 25.69
C ASP A 260 4.78 -3.41 25.99
N LEU A 261 5.12 -4.67 25.80
CA LEU A 261 4.13 -5.75 25.92
C LEU A 261 3.48 -5.82 27.33
N PRO A 262 4.23 -5.72 28.45
CA PRO A 262 3.63 -5.67 29.77
C PRO A 262 2.63 -4.51 29.94
N GLU A 263 2.99 -3.31 29.49
CA GLU A 263 2.10 -2.14 29.54
C GLU A 263 0.88 -2.31 28.64
N LEU A 264 1.08 -2.85 27.44
CA LEU A 264 0.00 -3.13 26.50
C LEU A 264 -1.02 -4.13 27.08
N THR A 265 -0.55 -5.18 27.79
CA THR A 265 -1.47 -6.13 28.42
C THR A 265 -2.33 -5.49 29.51
N LYS A 266 -1.75 -4.60 30.33
CA LYS A 266 -2.49 -3.82 31.34
C LYS A 266 -3.48 -2.87 30.70
N TYR A 267 -3.05 -2.16 29.67
CA TYR A 267 -3.93 -1.29 28.90
C TYR A 267 -5.15 -2.05 28.35
N LEU A 268 -4.93 -3.17 27.68
CA LEU A 268 -6.02 -3.98 27.11
C LEU A 268 -7.01 -4.47 28.19
N LYS A 269 -6.51 -4.90 29.34
CA LYS A 269 -7.38 -5.31 30.44
C LYS A 269 -8.15 -4.14 31.03
N SER A 270 -7.55 -2.97 31.12
CA SER A 270 -8.25 -1.75 31.60
C SER A 270 -9.36 -1.29 30.65
N GLU A 271 -9.26 -1.60 29.35
CA GLU A 271 -10.30 -1.35 28.36
C GLU A 271 -11.46 -2.40 28.41
N GLY A 272 -11.33 -3.45 29.21
CA GLY A 272 -12.35 -4.47 29.34
C GLY A 272 -12.16 -5.70 28.46
N VAL A 273 -10.95 -5.93 27.94
CA VAL A 273 -10.63 -7.16 27.18
C VAL A 273 -10.67 -8.36 28.10
N GLU A 274 -11.45 -9.37 27.73
CA GLU A 274 -11.70 -10.58 28.54
C GLU A 274 -10.45 -11.45 28.67
N LYS A 275 -9.73 -11.68 27.58
CA LYS A 275 -8.56 -12.54 27.55
C LYS A 275 -7.51 -12.04 26.57
N VAL A 276 -6.24 -12.13 27.00
CA VAL A 276 -5.08 -11.81 26.15
C VAL A 276 -4.15 -13.00 26.10
N ILE A 277 -3.71 -13.37 24.88
CA ILE A 277 -2.66 -14.37 24.65
C ILE A 277 -1.59 -13.71 23.76
N ILE A 278 -0.32 -13.96 24.10
CA ILE A 278 0.82 -13.51 23.30
C ILE A 278 1.40 -14.73 22.59
N THR A 279 1.65 -14.61 21.27
CA THR A 279 2.41 -15.60 20.51
C THR A 279 3.68 -14.99 19.96
N THR A 280 4.80 -15.70 20.01
CA THR A 280 6.13 -15.21 19.63
C THR A 280 6.99 -16.33 19.05
N ASP A 281 8.01 -15.96 18.29
CA ASP A 281 9.04 -16.90 17.81
C ASP A 281 10.12 -17.21 18.86
N ASP A 282 10.21 -16.42 19.94
CA ASP A 282 11.13 -16.65 21.05
C ASP A 282 10.44 -16.37 22.41
N THR A 283 9.96 -17.41 23.04
CA THR A 283 9.31 -17.31 24.36
C THR A 283 10.28 -16.96 25.48
N SER A 284 11.58 -17.25 25.31
CA SER A 284 12.62 -16.97 26.31
C SER A 284 12.95 -15.47 26.43
N ALA A 285 12.63 -14.68 25.43
CA ALA A 285 12.84 -13.23 25.43
C ALA A 285 12.17 -12.51 26.59
N TYR A 286 11.17 -13.14 27.23
CA TYR A 286 10.40 -12.54 28.34
C TYR A 286 10.81 -13.02 29.72
N ASP A 287 11.70 -14.00 29.82
CA ASP A 287 12.11 -14.60 31.12
C ASP A 287 12.76 -13.61 32.08
N SER A 288 13.42 -12.59 31.52
CA SER A 288 14.05 -11.51 32.30
C SER A 288 13.09 -10.42 32.79
N ILE A 289 11.83 -10.42 32.32
CA ILE A 289 10.85 -9.40 32.69
C ILE A 289 10.19 -9.80 34.00
N GLU A 290 10.25 -8.91 34.98
CA GLU A 290 9.61 -9.14 36.27
C GLU A 290 8.11 -9.45 36.13
N LYS A 291 7.66 -10.50 36.84
CA LYS A 291 6.24 -10.93 36.78
C LYS A 291 5.25 -9.84 37.22
N SER A 292 5.67 -8.94 38.08
CA SER A 292 4.87 -7.79 38.56
C SER A 292 4.56 -6.77 37.45
N ARG A 293 5.35 -6.75 36.38
CA ARG A 293 5.11 -5.87 35.24
C ARG A 293 3.95 -6.34 34.37
N TRP A 294 3.69 -7.65 34.33
CA TRP A 294 2.64 -8.23 33.53
C TRP A 294 1.26 -8.09 34.16
N GLU A 295 0.23 -8.03 33.34
CA GLU A 295 -1.13 -8.24 33.81
C GLU A 295 -1.33 -9.72 34.21
N LYS A 296 -2.29 -9.97 35.12
CA LYS A 296 -2.60 -11.34 35.56
C LYS A 296 -3.14 -12.17 34.41
N ASP A 297 -2.86 -13.47 34.47
CA ASP A 297 -3.39 -14.49 33.56
C ASP A 297 -2.97 -14.32 32.08
N ILE A 298 -1.88 -13.60 31.81
CA ILE A 298 -1.29 -13.53 30.48
C ILE A 298 -0.60 -14.84 30.16
N LYS A 299 -0.98 -15.41 29.02
CA LYS A 299 -0.35 -16.63 28.49
C LYS A 299 0.56 -16.26 27.34
N ILE A 300 1.82 -16.71 27.41
CA ILE A 300 2.80 -16.59 26.32
C ILE A 300 2.99 -17.98 25.70
N MET A 301 2.85 -18.08 24.39
CA MET A 301 2.93 -19.32 23.64
C MET A 301 3.91 -19.15 22.46
N HIS A 302 4.49 -20.28 22.01
CA HIS A 302 5.26 -20.25 20.77
C HIS A 302 4.34 -19.99 19.56
N ARG A 303 4.86 -19.33 18.50
CA ARG A 303 4.08 -19.00 17.30
C ARG A 303 3.50 -20.24 16.58
N ASP A 304 4.11 -21.40 16.76
CA ASP A 304 3.61 -22.64 16.15
C ASP A 304 2.26 -23.08 16.74
N ASP A 305 1.96 -22.65 17.97
CA ASP A 305 0.70 -22.91 18.68
C ASP A 305 -0.38 -21.85 18.37
N ILE A 306 -0.19 -21.00 17.36
CA ILE A 306 -1.10 -19.87 17.06
C ILE A 306 -2.53 -20.31 16.81
N ILE A 307 -2.76 -21.48 16.21
CA ILE A 307 -4.10 -22.02 15.99
C ILE A 307 -4.78 -22.32 17.32
N ASP A 308 -4.06 -22.92 18.25
CA ASP A 308 -4.62 -23.25 19.59
C ASP A 308 -4.84 -21.96 20.42
N ALA A 309 -3.96 -20.98 20.30
CA ALA A 309 -4.18 -19.67 20.91
C ALA A 309 -5.46 -19.01 20.40
N GLN A 310 -5.68 -19.01 19.08
CA GLN A 310 -6.89 -18.47 18.46
C GLN A 310 -8.16 -19.23 18.89
N LYS A 311 -8.13 -20.55 18.97
CA LYS A 311 -9.26 -21.35 19.46
C LYS A 311 -9.61 -21.00 20.91
N GLN A 312 -8.60 -20.83 21.79
CA GLN A 312 -8.81 -20.45 23.19
C GLN A 312 -9.44 -19.05 23.32
N LEU A 313 -9.04 -18.10 22.48
CA LEU A 313 -9.58 -16.74 22.44
C LEU A 313 -11.03 -16.74 21.93
N LYS A 314 -11.28 -17.42 20.82
CA LYS A 314 -12.63 -17.57 20.25
C LYS A 314 -13.63 -18.21 21.23
N ALA A 315 -13.19 -19.17 22.02
CA ALA A 315 -14.05 -19.83 23.02
C ALA A 315 -14.43 -18.91 24.21
N THR A 316 -13.76 -17.79 24.36
CA THR A 316 -14.03 -16.79 25.41
C THR A 316 -14.99 -15.75 24.85
N LYS A 317 -16.21 -15.64 25.42
CA LYS A 317 -17.19 -14.63 24.97
C LYS A 317 -16.69 -13.21 25.28
N GLY A 318 -17.12 -12.25 24.46
CA GLY A 318 -16.67 -10.86 24.55
C GLY A 318 -15.47 -10.56 23.65
N VAL A 319 -14.82 -9.43 23.89
CA VAL A 319 -13.65 -9.02 23.14
C VAL A 319 -12.38 -9.65 23.71
N THR A 320 -11.64 -10.34 22.88
CA THR A 320 -10.36 -10.96 23.23
C THR A 320 -9.24 -10.48 22.32
N VAL A 321 -7.99 -10.64 22.76
CA VAL A 321 -6.83 -10.14 21.99
C VAL A 321 -5.75 -11.22 21.87
N LEU A 322 -5.31 -11.46 20.66
CA LEU A 322 -4.07 -12.14 20.33
C LEU A 322 -3.01 -11.07 20.02
N ILE A 323 -1.93 -11.01 20.76
CA ILE A 323 -0.76 -10.22 20.39
C ILE A 323 0.25 -11.16 19.74
N HIS A 324 0.56 -10.94 18.46
CA HIS A 324 1.62 -11.68 17.78
C HIS A 324 2.89 -10.84 17.76
N ASP A 325 3.83 -11.15 18.64
CA ASP A 325 5.12 -10.44 18.74
C ASP A 325 6.19 -11.13 17.93
N GLN A 326 6.48 -10.58 16.78
CA GLN A 326 7.60 -10.99 15.93
C GLN A 326 8.05 -9.82 15.06
N SER A 327 9.36 -9.54 15.06
CA SER A 327 9.94 -8.40 14.34
C SER A 327 9.67 -8.44 12.84
N CYS A 328 9.46 -7.26 12.23
CA CYS A 328 9.34 -7.13 10.78
C CYS A 328 10.58 -7.68 10.06
N ALA A 329 10.40 -8.69 9.19
CA ALA A 329 11.49 -9.38 8.50
C ALA A 329 12.38 -8.45 7.66
N ALA A 330 11.78 -7.46 6.99
CA ALA A 330 12.51 -6.48 6.18
C ALA A 330 13.33 -5.52 7.06
N ASN A 331 12.80 -5.11 8.22
CA ASN A 331 13.51 -4.27 9.18
C ASN A 331 14.65 -5.05 9.84
N LEU A 332 14.38 -6.26 10.28
CA LEU A 332 15.38 -7.14 10.89
C LEU A 332 16.56 -7.40 9.92
N ARG A 333 16.28 -7.62 8.64
CA ARG A 333 17.32 -7.73 7.61
C ARG A 333 18.19 -6.48 7.49
N ARG A 334 17.57 -5.28 7.54
CA ARG A 334 18.32 -4.01 7.52
C ARG A 334 19.19 -3.84 8.75
N GLN A 335 18.68 -4.18 9.93
CA GLN A 335 19.41 -4.12 11.20
C GLN A 335 20.60 -5.11 11.20
N ARG A 336 20.41 -6.34 10.71
CA ARG A 336 21.48 -7.32 10.52
C ARG A 336 22.59 -6.81 9.59
N LYS A 337 22.21 -6.21 8.44
CA LYS A 337 23.19 -5.61 7.51
C LYS A 337 24.00 -4.46 8.13
N ARG A 338 23.41 -3.75 9.10
CA ARG A 338 24.06 -2.65 9.85
C ARG A 338 24.83 -3.14 11.07
N GLY A 339 24.81 -4.44 11.37
CA GLY A 339 25.46 -5.02 12.54
C GLY A 339 24.78 -4.70 13.87
N LEU A 340 23.53 -4.20 13.84
CA LEU A 340 22.78 -3.83 15.04
C LEU A 340 22.13 -5.05 15.72
N VAL A 341 21.90 -6.11 14.98
CA VAL A 341 21.28 -7.34 15.45
C VAL A 341 22.09 -8.52 14.91
N HIS A 342 22.21 -9.56 15.73
CA HIS A 342 22.95 -10.78 15.36
C HIS A 342 22.32 -11.45 14.13
N GLU A 343 23.18 -11.83 13.18
CA GLU A 343 22.76 -12.60 12.02
C GLU A 343 22.86 -14.10 12.31
N PRO A 344 21.77 -14.88 12.21
CA PRO A 344 21.83 -16.33 12.39
C PRO A 344 22.83 -16.97 11.43
N LYS A 345 23.72 -17.81 11.95
CA LYS A 345 24.77 -18.50 11.15
C LYS A 345 24.18 -19.58 10.26
N GLU A 346 23.07 -20.15 10.67
CA GLU A 346 22.43 -21.26 9.95
C GLU A 346 21.83 -20.81 8.61
N ARG A 347 22.02 -21.67 7.61
CA ARG A 347 21.40 -21.56 6.29
C ARG A 347 20.66 -22.83 5.98
N ILE A 348 19.45 -22.68 5.46
CA ILE A 348 18.66 -23.82 5.03
C ILE A 348 18.79 -23.99 3.52
N PHE A 349 19.10 -25.19 3.10
CA PHE A 349 19.13 -25.61 1.71
C PHE A 349 18.16 -26.77 1.51
N ILE A 350 17.70 -26.96 0.30
CA ILE A 350 16.94 -28.13 -0.12
C ILE A 350 17.82 -28.94 -1.06
N ASN A 351 18.04 -30.22 -0.72
CA ASN A 351 18.73 -31.15 -1.60
C ASN A 351 17.80 -31.54 -2.75
N GLU A 352 18.10 -31.07 -3.94
CA GLU A 352 17.28 -31.30 -5.13
C GLU A 352 17.17 -32.77 -5.52
N ALA A 353 18.22 -33.57 -5.21
CA ALA A 353 18.21 -35.02 -5.48
C ALA A 353 17.21 -35.77 -4.57
N VAL A 354 16.93 -35.24 -3.38
CA VAL A 354 15.96 -35.83 -2.41
C VAL A 354 14.59 -35.19 -2.51
N CYS A 355 14.51 -33.94 -2.95
CA CYS A 355 13.25 -33.18 -3.06
C CYS A 355 12.33 -33.81 -4.10
N GLU A 356 11.09 -34.12 -3.73
CA GLU A 356 10.07 -34.64 -4.64
C GLU A 356 9.23 -33.56 -5.35
N GLY A 357 9.48 -32.29 -5.03
CA GLY A 357 8.74 -31.17 -5.65
C GLY A 357 7.28 -31.05 -5.20
N CYS A 358 6.93 -31.62 -4.06
CA CYS A 358 5.54 -31.65 -3.54
C CYS A 358 5.01 -30.26 -3.18
N GLY A 359 5.88 -29.27 -2.90
CA GLY A 359 5.49 -27.89 -2.59
C GLY A 359 5.07 -27.65 -1.13
N ASP A 360 5.05 -28.65 -0.25
CA ASP A 360 4.59 -28.55 1.14
C ASP A 360 5.32 -27.46 1.93
N CYS A 361 6.63 -27.30 1.74
CA CYS A 361 7.43 -26.25 2.34
C CYS A 361 6.97 -24.85 1.94
N GLY A 362 6.50 -24.67 0.71
CA GLY A 362 5.91 -23.43 0.24
C GLY A 362 4.56 -23.14 0.88
N VAL A 363 3.70 -24.16 1.00
CA VAL A 363 2.38 -24.04 1.63
C VAL A 363 2.53 -23.69 3.11
N LYS A 364 3.42 -24.37 3.83
CA LYS A 364 3.63 -24.15 5.27
C LYS A 364 4.23 -22.78 5.61
N SER A 365 5.19 -22.33 4.82
CA SER A 365 5.87 -21.06 5.09
C SER A 365 5.25 -19.85 4.41
N ASN A 366 4.51 -20.05 3.33
CA ASN A 366 4.05 -18.98 2.43
C ASN A 366 5.15 -17.97 2.09
N CYS A 367 6.38 -18.46 1.86
CA CYS A 367 7.59 -17.65 1.79
C CYS A 367 8.11 -17.51 0.37
N LEU A 368 8.35 -16.28 -0.10
CA LEU A 368 8.88 -15.99 -1.44
C LEU A 368 10.29 -16.57 -1.69
N SER A 369 11.07 -16.85 -0.64
CA SER A 369 12.38 -17.49 -0.82
C SER A 369 12.27 -18.98 -1.15
N VAL A 370 11.12 -19.59 -0.92
CA VAL A 370 10.86 -20.98 -1.32
C VAL A 370 10.37 -20.96 -2.77
N GLN A 371 11.25 -21.30 -3.69
CA GLN A 371 11.06 -21.12 -5.12
C GLN A 371 11.14 -22.45 -5.88
N PRO A 372 10.35 -22.61 -6.95
CA PRO A 372 10.51 -23.76 -7.84
C PRO A 372 11.80 -23.65 -8.66
N ILE A 373 12.46 -24.77 -8.88
CA ILE A 373 13.58 -24.91 -9.79
C ILE A 373 13.32 -26.07 -10.76
N LYS A 374 13.69 -25.89 -12.04
CA LYS A 374 13.68 -26.97 -13.03
C LYS A 374 15.01 -27.70 -13.01
N THR A 375 14.96 -29.01 -12.84
CA THR A 375 16.12 -29.90 -12.86
C THR A 375 15.93 -30.98 -13.94
N GLU A 376 16.98 -31.78 -14.20
CA GLU A 376 16.86 -32.95 -15.07
C GLU A 376 15.86 -34.00 -14.55
N TYR A 377 15.58 -34.00 -13.24
CA TYR A 377 14.59 -34.85 -12.57
C TYR A 377 13.21 -34.17 -12.41
N GLY A 378 12.92 -33.17 -13.22
CA GLY A 378 11.67 -32.43 -13.16
C GLY A 378 11.71 -31.19 -12.25
N ARG A 379 10.51 -30.69 -11.86
CA ARG A 379 10.37 -29.53 -11.01
C ARG A 379 10.66 -29.88 -9.54
N LYS A 380 11.61 -29.20 -8.95
CA LYS A 380 12.02 -29.31 -7.54
C LYS A 380 11.81 -27.96 -6.84
N THR A 381 12.19 -27.88 -5.59
CA THR A 381 12.10 -26.65 -4.79
C THR A 381 13.50 -26.27 -4.28
N GLN A 382 13.80 -24.99 -4.27
CA GLN A 382 15.02 -24.43 -3.70
C GLN A 382 14.68 -23.29 -2.73
N ILE A 383 15.66 -22.94 -1.88
CA ILE A 383 15.60 -21.71 -1.08
C ILE A 383 16.54 -20.69 -1.70
N ASP A 384 15.96 -19.60 -2.20
CA ASP A 384 16.73 -18.46 -2.70
C ASP A 384 17.44 -17.76 -1.54
N GLN A 385 18.75 -18.05 -1.37
CA GLN A 385 19.56 -17.57 -0.25
C GLN A 385 19.65 -16.03 -0.20
N PRO A 386 19.78 -15.30 -1.33
CA PRO A 386 19.81 -13.86 -1.33
C PRO A 386 18.57 -13.19 -0.74
N SER A 387 17.39 -13.75 -0.95
CA SER A 387 16.12 -13.21 -0.43
C SER A 387 15.73 -13.77 0.93
N CYS A 388 16.32 -14.89 1.38
CA CYS A 388 15.97 -15.55 2.64
C CYS A 388 16.26 -14.67 3.86
N ASN A 389 15.24 -14.45 4.69
CA ASN A 389 15.33 -13.70 5.94
C ASN A 389 15.52 -14.57 7.18
N LYS A 390 15.74 -15.88 7.00
CA LYS A 390 16.07 -16.84 8.08
C LYS A 390 14.98 -16.89 9.17
N ASP A 391 13.74 -16.95 8.74
CA ASP A 391 12.57 -17.14 9.60
C ASP A 391 12.38 -18.63 9.97
N TYR A 392 12.89 -19.54 9.14
CA TYR A 392 12.87 -20.99 9.32
C TYR A 392 11.50 -21.67 9.30
N SER A 393 10.42 -20.98 9.12
CA SER A 393 9.07 -21.58 9.02
C SER A 393 8.93 -22.60 7.87
N CYS A 394 9.80 -22.56 6.88
CA CYS A 394 9.79 -23.54 5.79
C CYS A 394 10.18 -24.96 6.24
N VAL A 395 10.86 -25.14 7.39
CA VAL A 395 11.28 -26.45 7.89
C VAL A 395 10.26 -27.10 8.86
N GLU A 396 9.11 -26.50 9.10
CA GLU A 396 8.06 -27.06 9.96
C GLU A 396 7.56 -28.45 9.50
N GLY A 397 7.93 -28.90 8.32
CA GLY A 397 7.40 -30.10 7.68
C GLY A 397 8.20 -31.38 7.81
N ASN A 398 9.26 -31.46 8.61
CA ASN A 398 10.10 -32.67 8.74
C ASN A 398 10.52 -33.34 7.42
N CYS A 399 10.74 -32.53 6.37
CA CYS A 399 11.10 -33.01 5.06
C CYS A 399 12.58 -33.46 5.02
N PRO A 400 12.91 -34.68 4.55
CA PRO A 400 14.29 -35.19 4.53
C PRO A 400 15.19 -34.44 3.54
N SER A 401 14.64 -33.63 2.64
CA SER A 401 15.44 -32.86 1.69
C SER A 401 16.06 -31.59 2.27
N PHE A 402 15.64 -31.16 3.47
CA PHE A 402 16.25 -30.00 4.13
C PHE A 402 17.66 -30.29 4.65
N ILE A 403 18.58 -29.41 4.34
CA ILE A 403 19.95 -29.42 4.82
C ILE A 403 20.22 -28.12 5.57
N LYS A 404 20.65 -28.25 6.84
CA LYS A 404 21.11 -27.14 7.64
C LYS A 404 22.65 -27.00 7.45
N VAL A 405 23.07 -25.83 6.98
CA VAL A 405 24.47 -25.49 6.77
C VAL A 405 24.89 -24.38 7.71
N ILE A 406 25.99 -24.62 8.45
CA ILE A 406 26.63 -23.60 9.29
C ILE A 406 27.95 -23.25 8.61
N PRO A 407 28.09 -22.06 7.97
CA PRO A 407 29.34 -21.65 7.38
C PRO A 407 30.44 -21.56 8.43
N SER A 408 31.67 -22.04 8.10
CA SER A 408 32.84 -21.87 8.95
C SER A 408 33.22 -20.37 9.03
N GLU A 409 33.78 -19.96 10.16
CA GLU A 409 34.27 -18.58 10.35
C GLU A 409 35.48 -18.24 9.45
N SER A 410 36.19 -19.27 8.99
CA SER A 410 37.36 -19.19 8.09
C SER A 410 36.99 -19.18 6.61
N GLY A 411 35.71 -19.21 6.26
CA GLY A 411 35.29 -19.17 4.86
C GLY A 411 35.72 -17.87 4.18
N ASP A 412 36.68 -18.02 3.22
CA ASP A 412 37.05 -16.91 2.34
C ASP A 412 35.82 -16.26 1.74
N LYS A 413 35.52 -15.06 2.18
CA LYS A 413 34.58 -14.19 1.44
C LYS A 413 35.27 -13.97 0.09
N ARG A 414 34.84 -14.70 -0.94
CA ARG A 414 35.23 -14.35 -2.31
C ARG A 414 34.95 -12.86 -2.48
N ALA A 415 36.03 -12.08 -2.51
CA ALA A 415 35.93 -10.68 -2.87
C ALA A 415 35.25 -10.64 -4.24
N LEU A 416 34.15 -9.93 -4.33
CA LEU A 416 33.58 -9.65 -5.65
C LEU A 416 34.68 -9.00 -6.48
N PRO A 417 34.87 -9.42 -7.73
CA PRO A 417 35.91 -8.82 -8.57
C PRO A 417 35.61 -7.30 -8.61
N GLU A 418 36.63 -6.51 -8.26
CA GLU A 418 36.54 -5.06 -8.41
C GLU A 418 36.27 -4.74 -9.88
N ILE A 419 35.06 -4.24 -10.15
CA ILE A 419 34.71 -3.76 -11.48
C ILE A 419 35.36 -2.38 -11.64
N ASN A 420 36.58 -2.38 -12.16
CA ASN A 420 37.34 -1.17 -12.44
C ASN A 420 36.88 -0.61 -13.82
N ILE A 421 35.73 0.04 -13.86
CA ILE A 421 35.29 0.78 -15.04
C ILE A 421 35.90 2.18 -14.96
N LYS A 422 36.87 2.46 -15.82
CA LYS A 422 37.39 3.83 -15.96
C LYS A 422 36.24 4.73 -16.44
N ALA A 423 36.02 5.85 -15.76
CA ALA A 423 34.98 6.82 -16.12
C ALA A 423 35.04 7.22 -17.62
N SER A 424 36.24 7.26 -18.20
CA SER A 424 36.47 7.52 -19.64
C SER A 424 35.92 6.44 -20.60
N LYS A 425 35.53 5.27 -20.10
CA LYS A 425 34.90 4.19 -20.89
C LYS A 425 33.38 4.20 -20.83
N ILE A 426 32.80 5.07 -19.99
CA ILE A 426 31.34 5.25 -19.92
C ILE A 426 30.96 6.23 -21.02
N PRO A 427 30.17 5.83 -22.02
CA PRO A 427 29.77 6.74 -23.08
C PRO A 427 28.96 7.89 -22.48
N GLU A 428 29.25 9.12 -22.92
CA GLU A 428 28.45 10.29 -22.57
C GLU A 428 26.99 10.07 -22.98
N PRO A 429 26.01 10.35 -22.10
CA PRO A 429 24.62 10.23 -22.44
C PRO A 429 24.24 11.20 -23.56
N LYS A 430 23.40 10.76 -24.48
CA LYS A 430 22.87 11.64 -25.52
C LYS A 430 22.04 12.74 -24.85
N LYS A 431 22.46 13.98 -25.01
CA LYS A 431 21.71 15.16 -24.53
C LYS A 431 20.46 15.33 -25.40
N SER A 432 19.32 15.48 -24.77
CA SER A 432 18.08 15.84 -25.47
C SER A 432 18.01 17.36 -25.60
N ASN A 433 17.65 17.84 -26.81
CA ASN A 433 17.32 19.24 -27.04
C ASN A 433 15.82 19.51 -26.83
N ALA A 434 15.08 18.56 -26.29
CA ALA A 434 13.68 18.73 -26.00
C ALA A 434 13.48 19.81 -24.93
N LYS A 435 12.60 20.77 -25.20
CA LYS A 435 12.24 21.83 -24.25
C LYS A 435 11.36 21.30 -23.10
N ILE A 436 10.73 20.17 -23.28
CA ILE A 436 9.84 19.51 -22.32
C ILE A 436 10.25 18.05 -22.24
N GLY A 437 10.37 17.51 -21.05
CA GLY A 437 10.70 16.11 -20.80
C GLY A 437 9.93 15.55 -19.61
N ASN A 438 9.30 14.39 -19.80
CA ASN A 438 8.66 13.65 -18.71
C ASN A 438 9.64 12.60 -18.20
N ILE A 439 9.90 12.59 -16.89
CA ILE A 439 10.81 11.64 -16.25
C ILE A 439 9.98 10.78 -15.29
N PHE A 440 9.85 9.48 -15.61
CA PHE A 440 9.27 8.51 -14.70
C PHE A 440 10.37 7.84 -13.88
N MET A 441 10.30 7.99 -12.56
CA MET A 441 11.19 7.31 -11.63
C MET A 441 10.41 6.31 -10.78
N LEU A 442 10.70 5.04 -11.02
CA LEU A 442 10.09 3.94 -10.29
C LEU A 442 11.08 3.38 -9.28
N GLY A 443 10.61 3.07 -8.09
CA GLY A 443 11.43 2.45 -7.05
C GLY A 443 10.59 1.89 -5.91
N ILE A 444 11.16 0.87 -5.26
CA ILE A 444 10.58 0.31 -4.04
C ILE A 444 10.93 1.22 -2.87
N GLY A 445 10.06 1.32 -1.87
CA GLY A 445 10.32 2.06 -0.64
C GLY A 445 11.66 1.70 -0.02
N GLY A 446 12.43 2.70 0.42
CA GLY A 446 13.79 2.55 0.95
C GLY A 446 14.91 2.59 -0.08
N THR A 447 14.62 2.66 -1.38
CA THR A 447 15.65 2.79 -2.45
C THR A 447 16.14 4.21 -2.66
N GLY A 448 15.58 5.20 -1.94
CA GLY A 448 15.92 6.61 -2.09
C GLY A 448 15.27 7.29 -3.31
N VAL A 449 14.33 6.64 -3.98
CA VAL A 449 13.65 7.17 -5.18
C VAL A 449 13.00 8.53 -4.93
N VAL A 450 12.41 8.74 -3.75
CA VAL A 450 11.80 10.02 -3.37
C VAL A 450 12.85 11.13 -3.30
N THR A 451 13.99 10.86 -2.67
CA THR A 451 15.11 11.82 -2.55
C THR A 451 15.69 12.18 -3.92
N VAL A 452 15.92 11.18 -4.78
CA VAL A 452 16.43 11.40 -6.13
C VAL A 452 15.42 12.18 -6.95
N ASN A 453 14.13 11.86 -6.85
CA ASN A 453 13.07 12.61 -7.52
C ASN A 453 13.04 14.07 -7.08
N GLN A 454 13.13 14.31 -5.78
CA GLN A 454 13.19 15.68 -5.22
C GLN A 454 14.41 16.46 -5.73
N ILE A 455 15.60 15.84 -5.78
CA ILE A 455 16.81 16.47 -6.30
C ILE A 455 16.63 16.85 -7.77
N ILE A 456 16.13 15.94 -8.60
CA ILE A 456 15.92 16.19 -10.03
C ILE A 456 14.85 17.25 -10.26
N SER A 457 13.75 17.20 -9.52
CA SER A 457 12.68 18.20 -9.62
C SER A 457 13.16 19.59 -9.21
N THR A 458 13.96 19.68 -8.15
CA THR A 458 14.54 20.93 -7.70
C THR A 458 15.52 21.48 -8.74
N ALA A 459 16.38 20.62 -9.30
CA ALA A 459 17.33 21.01 -10.33
C ALA A 459 16.65 21.44 -11.65
N ALA A 460 15.48 20.88 -11.94
CA ALA A 460 14.70 21.26 -13.12
C ALA A 460 13.92 22.58 -12.93
N PHE A 461 13.65 22.95 -11.67
CA PHE A 461 12.97 24.20 -11.31
C PHE A 461 13.92 25.41 -11.28
N LEU A 462 15.19 25.20 -10.93
CA LEU A 462 16.25 26.23 -10.92
C LEU A 462 16.76 26.53 -12.34
#